data_b47897cc3396840d00137fc9c24479a7
#
_entry.id   b47897cc3396840d00137fc9c24479a7
#
_cell.length_a   1.000
_cell.length_b   1.000
_cell.length_c   1.000
_cell.angle_alpha   90.00
_cell.angle_beta   90.00
_cell.angle_gamma   90.00
#
_symmetry.space_group_name_H-M   'P 1'
#
loop_
_entity.id
_entity.type
_entity.pdbx_description
1 polymer ?
#
loop_
_entity_poly.entity_id
_entity_poly.type
_entity_poly.pdbx_seq_one_letter_code
_entity_poly.pdbx_strand_id
1 'polypeptide(L)'
;MSTDNTMPIGQLRWDATSARGPRATNADATAGRTDPAAGRWAFAVADGVGDNPAAAHAARAAADAAVAATAADPRGAILAAREALADQPDTGDCVLVVAVAGAEHACEIAWVGDCRAYLWADGALRQLTEDHTLAVYFRTRNLPVTPGMDHVVTTSVRTAEPALIGRTQVTLRTGRLLLCTDGVHKTLPAARLRSILERAATPADAVADLVDAAHRLGGQDNATALVVDRTADHAANSSAA
;
A
#
# COMPACT_ATOMS: atom_id res chain seq x y z
N MET A 1 -7.41 10.14 -39.79
CA MET A 1 -6.33 10.76 -39.04
C MET A 1 -6.64 10.55 -37.57
N SER A 2 -6.10 9.50 -36.99
CA SER A 2 -6.26 9.18 -35.57
C SER A 2 -5.14 9.92 -34.83
N THR A 3 -5.50 10.93 -34.05
CA THR A 3 -4.57 11.60 -33.15
C THR A 3 -4.35 10.68 -31.96
N ASP A 4 -3.26 9.96 -32.00
CA ASP A 4 -2.74 9.20 -30.87
C ASP A 4 -2.35 10.19 -29.77
N ASN A 5 -3.26 10.43 -28.85
CA ASN A 5 -3.10 11.34 -27.72
C ASN A 5 -2.49 10.60 -26.54
N THR A 6 -1.34 9.96 -26.78
CA THR A 6 -0.52 9.36 -25.72
C THR A 6 0.15 10.48 -24.94
N MET A 7 -0.53 11.00 -23.90
CA MET A 7 0.09 11.94 -22.98
C MET A 7 1.25 11.26 -22.27
N PRO A 8 2.44 11.88 -22.24
CA PRO A 8 3.56 11.35 -21.49
C PRO A 8 3.16 11.23 -20.01
N ILE A 9 3.36 10.05 -19.45
CA ILE A 9 3.14 9.80 -18.03
C ILE A 9 4.17 10.63 -17.28
N GLY A 10 3.72 11.59 -16.48
CA GLY A 10 4.60 12.34 -15.57
C GLY A 10 5.51 11.37 -14.82
N GLN A 11 6.75 11.76 -14.57
CA GLN A 11 7.76 10.85 -14.03
C GLN A 11 7.25 10.20 -12.74
N LEU A 12 6.96 8.91 -12.80
CA LEU A 12 6.67 8.08 -11.66
C LEU A 12 8.00 7.62 -11.05
N ARG A 13 8.21 7.92 -9.78
CA ARG A 13 9.33 7.38 -8.98
C ARG A 13 8.77 6.63 -7.81
N TRP A 14 9.38 5.55 -7.43
CA TRP A 14 8.97 4.80 -6.26
C TRP A 14 10.15 4.13 -5.58
N ASP A 15 9.99 3.84 -4.30
CA ASP A 15 10.91 3.04 -3.54
C ASP A 15 10.16 2.34 -2.39
N ALA A 16 10.77 1.30 -1.82
CA ALA A 16 10.23 0.55 -0.71
C ALA A 16 11.33 0.13 0.27
N THR A 17 11.02 0.17 1.54
CA THR A 17 11.90 -0.32 2.62
C THR A 17 11.08 -1.18 3.57
N SER A 18 11.65 -2.32 3.92
CA SER A 18 11.09 -3.24 4.91
C SER A 18 12.15 -3.61 5.92
N ALA A 19 11.82 -3.53 7.20
CA ALA A 19 12.73 -3.89 8.27
C ALA A 19 12.04 -4.80 9.29
N ARG A 20 12.79 -5.83 9.70
CA ARG A 20 12.30 -6.87 10.61
C ARG A 20 11.98 -6.34 12.02
N GLY A 21 12.69 -5.30 12.47
CA GLY A 21 12.58 -4.85 13.86
C GLY A 21 13.01 -5.96 14.86
N PRO A 22 12.39 -6.02 16.04
CA PRO A 22 12.71 -7.00 17.07
C PRO A 22 12.11 -8.40 16.82
N ARG A 23 11.25 -8.58 15.80
CA ARG A 23 10.60 -9.86 15.49
C ARG A 23 11.61 -10.94 15.08
N ALA A 24 11.25 -12.21 15.19
CA ALA A 24 12.07 -13.33 14.74
C ALA A 24 12.13 -13.40 13.21
N THR A 25 11.02 -13.11 12.55
CA THR A 25 10.86 -13.16 11.09
C THR A 25 10.45 -11.77 10.57
N ASN A 26 10.89 -11.39 9.38
CA ASN A 26 10.24 -10.33 8.64
C ASN A 26 9.13 -10.95 7.79
N ALA A 27 7.89 -10.81 8.26
CA ALA A 27 6.71 -11.35 7.60
C ALA A 27 6.06 -10.35 6.64
N ASP A 28 6.58 -9.13 6.54
CA ASP A 28 6.15 -8.14 5.56
C ASP A 28 6.75 -8.41 4.18
N ALA A 29 6.04 -8.00 3.14
CA ALA A 29 6.52 -8.05 1.77
C ALA A 29 6.03 -6.84 0.95
N THR A 30 6.82 -6.47 -0.05
CA THR A 30 6.45 -5.47 -1.06
C THR A 30 6.66 -6.04 -2.46
N ALA A 31 5.83 -5.63 -3.40
CA ALA A 31 6.03 -5.89 -4.81
C ALA A 31 5.69 -4.64 -5.64
N GLY A 32 6.39 -4.47 -6.76
CA GLY A 32 6.15 -3.36 -7.67
C GLY A 32 6.38 -3.76 -9.13
N ARG A 33 5.51 -3.30 -10.00
CA ARG A 33 5.63 -3.48 -11.45
C ARG A 33 5.27 -2.20 -12.17
N THR A 34 6.10 -1.80 -13.12
CA THR A 34 5.87 -0.63 -13.97
C THR A 34 6.01 -1.02 -15.44
N ASP A 35 5.10 -0.52 -16.26
CA ASP A 35 5.14 -0.58 -17.71
C ASP A 35 4.94 0.86 -18.23
N PRO A 36 6.01 1.64 -18.33
CA PRO A 36 5.94 3.05 -18.74
C PRO A 36 5.39 3.22 -20.15
N ALA A 37 5.65 2.27 -21.05
CA ALA A 37 5.17 2.33 -22.43
C ALA A 37 3.64 2.20 -22.53
N ALA A 38 3.04 1.39 -21.65
CA ALA A 38 1.60 1.24 -21.54
C ALA A 38 0.95 2.16 -20.50
N GLY A 39 1.73 2.98 -19.81
CA GLY A 39 1.21 3.85 -18.75
C GLY A 39 0.71 3.11 -17.52
N ARG A 40 1.14 1.87 -17.33
CA ARG A 40 0.64 1.00 -16.28
C ARG A 40 1.67 0.83 -15.18
N TRP A 41 1.17 0.73 -13.97
CA TRP A 41 1.95 0.35 -12.80
C TRP A 41 1.04 -0.32 -11.76
N ALA A 42 1.63 -1.17 -10.94
CA ALA A 42 0.99 -1.80 -9.79
C ALA A 42 2.00 -1.90 -8.66
N PHE A 43 1.56 -1.60 -7.44
CA PHE A 43 2.35 -1.70 -6.22
C PHE A 43 1.54 -2.40 -5.14
N ALA A 44 2.19 -3.24 -4.35
CA ALA A 44 1.57 -3.99 -3.27
C ALA A 44 2.42 -3.95 -2.01
N VAL A 45 1.76 -3.88 -0.85
CA VAL A 45 2.35 -4.08 0.47
C VAL A 45 1.50 -5.10 1.21
N ALA A 46 2.14 -6.15 1.70
CA ALA A 46 1.53 -7.24 2.44
C ALA A 46 2.18 -7.40 3.81
N ASP A 47 1.38 -7.80 4.80
CA ASP A 47 1.80 -8.11 6.16
C ASP A 47 1.30 -9.51 6.51
N GLY A 48 2.23 -10.41 6.82
CA GLY A 48 1.95 -11.80 7.12
C GLY A 48 1.41 -11.98 8.54
N VAL A 49 0.30 -12.68 8.67
CA VAL A 49 -0.33 -12.93 9.97
C VAL A 49 0.51 -13.90 10.79
N GLY A 50 1.31 -13.34 11.71
CA GLY A 50 2.18 -14.09 12.63
C GLY A 50 3.67 -13.88 12.40
N ASP A 51 4.47 -14.24 13.43
CA ASP A 51 5.94 -14.09 13.42
C ASP A 51 6.60 -15.43 13.05
N ASN A 52 6.41 -15.90 11.81
CA ASN A 52 6.93 -17.18 11.35
C ASN A 52 7.17 -17.20 9.82
N PRO A 53 7.96 -18.17 9.32
CA PRO A 53 8.29 -18.26 7.90
C PRO A 53 7.09 -18.50 6.97
N ALA A 54 6.01 -19.14 7.45
CA ALA A 54 4.81 -19.37 6.64
C ALA A 54 4.06 -18.06 6.38
N ALA A 55 3.97 -17.17 7.38
CA ALA A 55 3.42 -15.82 7.23
C ALA A 55 4.23 -14.99 6.22
N ALA A 56 5.57 -15.03 6.34
CA ALA A 56 6.47 -14.34 5.41
C ALA A 56 6.34 -14.85 3.96
N HIS A 57 6.14 -16.16 3.80
CA HIS A 57 5.91 -16.76 2.49
C HIS A 57 4.56 -16.32 1.90
N ALA A 58 3.50 -16.34 2.72
CA ALA A 58 2.18 -15.90 2.29
C ALA A 58 2.17 -14.43 1.84
N ALA A 59 2.79 -13.53 2.62
CA ALA A 59 2.89 -12.10 2.27
C ALA A 59 3.61 -11.90 0.92
N ARG A 60 4.73 -12.60 0.71
CA ARG A 60 5.49 -12.51 -0.55
C ARG A 60 4.70 -13.04 -1.73
N ALA A 61 4.13 -14.25 -1.61
CA ALA A 61 3.33 -14.85 -2.68
C ALA A 61 2.12 -14.00 -3.04
N ALA A 62 1.43 -13.43 -2.03
CA ALA A 62 0.30 -12.55 -2.23
C ALA A 62 0.69 -11.23 -2.94
N ALA A 63 1.77 -10.56 -2.50
CA ALA A 63 2.23 -9.32 -3.10
C ALA A 63 2.65 -9.54 -4.56
N ASP A 64 3.42 -10.59 -4.85
CA ASP A 64 3.86 -10.91 -6.21
C ASP A 64 2.69 -11.25 -7.14
N ALA A 65 1.73 -12.06 -6.69
CA ALA A 65 0.54 -12.41 -7.45
C ALA A 65 -0.33 -11.17 -7.74
N ALA A 66 -0.50 -10.29 -6.76
CA ALA A 66 -1.29 -9.08 -6.90
C ALA A 66 -0.73 -8.15 -7.99
N VAL A 67 0.58 -7.90 -8.02
CA VAL A 67 1.18 -7.02 -9.05
C VAL A 67 1.29 -7.71 -10.41
N ALA A 68 1.34 -9.04 -10.45
CA ALA A 68 1.35 -9.81 -11.70
C ALA A 68 -0.01 -9.83 -12.39
N ALA A 69 -1.10 -9.79 -11.63
CA ALA A 69 -2.47 -9.87 -12.13
C ALA A 69 -2.87 -8.67 -13.00
N THR A 70 -2.17 -7.56 -12.96
CA THR A 70 -2.27 -6.31 -13.77
C THR A 70 -3.61 -6.03 -14.47
N ALA A 71 -4.69 -6.53 -13.90
CA ALA A 71 -6.03 -6.20 -14.36
C ALA A 71 -6.33 -4.73 -14.00
N ALA A 72 -7.13 -4.08 -14.81
CA ALA A 72 -7.58 -2.71 -14.55
C ALA A 72 -8.45 -2.59 -13.28
N ASP A 73 -8.78 -3.67 -12.62
CA ASP A 73 -9.54 -3.72 -11.36
C ASP A 73 -8.63 -4.19 -10.21
N PRO A 74 -8.33 -3.33 -9.22
CA PRO A 74 -7.46 -3.70 -8.09
C PRO A 74 -8.07 -4.80 -7.20
N ARG A 75 -9.40 -5.02 -7.23
CA ARG A 75 -10.01 -6.19 -6.57
C ARG A 75 -9.58 -7.50 -7.22
N GLY A 76 -9.42 -7.53 -8.53
CA GLY A 76 -8.86 -8.67 -9.25
C GLY A 76 -7.46 -9.03 -8.76
N ALA A 77 -6.64 -8.04 -8.38
CA ALA A 77 -5.33 -8.25 -7.80
C ALA A 77 -5.41 -8.94 -6.41
N ILE A 78 -6.36 -8.52 -5.55
CA ILE A 78 -6.59 -9.20 -4.25
C ILE A 78 -7.06 -10.64 -4.46
N LEU A 79 -7.96 -10.88 -5.42
CA LEU A 79 -8.47 -12.22 -5.72
C LEU A 79 -7.37 -13.13 -6.31
N ALA A 80 -6.50 -12.60 -7.15
CA ALA A 80 -5.33 -13.34 -7.65
C ALA A 80 -4.35 -13.71 -6.52
N ALA A 81 -4.13 -12.82 -5.55
CA ALA A 81 -3.37 -13.12 -4.36
C ALA A 81 -4.03 -14.26 -3.54
N ARG A 82 -5.35 -14.23 -3.38
CA ARG A 82 -6.11 -15.30 -2.72
C ARG A 82 -5.94 -16.64 -3.43
N GLU A 83 -6.06 -16.66 -4.76
CA GLU A 83 -5.86 -17.89 -5.55
C GLU A 83 -4.44 -18.43 -5.39
N ALA A 84 -3.42 -17.56 -5.45
CA ALA A 84 -2.03 -17.97 -5.24
C ALA A 84 -1.78 -18.59 -3.86
N LEU A 85 -2.48 -18.14 -2.81
CA LEU A 85 -2.41 -18.74 -1.48
C LEU A 85 -3.25 -20.02 -1.38
N ALA A 86 -4.37 -20.13 -2.12
CA ALA A 86 -5.19 -21.35 -2.12
C ALA A 86 -4.42 -22.54 -2.68
N ASP A 87 -3.56 -22.33 -3.67
CA ASP A 87 -2.68 -23.34 -4.25
C ASP A 87 -1.55 -23.79 -3.30
N GLN A 88 -1.39 -23.13 -2.16
CA GLN A 88 -0.34 -23.36 -1.18
C GLN A 88 -0.93 -23.50 0.24
N PRO A 89 -1.60 -24.60 0.55
CA PRO A 89 -2.35 -24.75 1.81
C PRO A 89 -1.49 -24.70 3.07
N ASP A 90 -0.22 -25.06 2.96
CA ASP A 90 0.74 -25.07 4.09
C ASP A 90 1.38 -23.68 4.34
N THR A 91 1.05 -22.67 3.54
CA THR A 91 1.48 -21.30 3.78
C THR A 91 0.55 -20.62 4.78
N GLY A 92 1.07 -19.58 5.45
CA GLY A 92 0.29 -18.74 6.35
C GLY A 92 -0.80 -17.93 5.63
N ASP A 93 -1.20 -16.87 6.25
CA ASP A 93 -2.13 -15.87 5.72
C ASP A 93 -1.49 -14.48 5.79
N CYS A 94 -2.07 -13.49 5.12
CA CYS A 94 -1.60 -12.12 5.18
C CYS A 94 -2.74 -11.13 4.96
N VAL A 95 -2.49 -9.87 5.30
CA VAL A 95 -3.26 -8.71 4.86
C VAL A 95 -2.53 -8.02 3.72
N LEU A 96 -3.25 -7.26 2.90
CA LEU A 96 -2.71 -6.75 1.64
C LEU A 96 -3.37 -5.43 1.25
N VAL A 97 -2.57 -4.47 0.82
CA VAL A 97 -3.01 -3.27 0.10
C VAL A 97 -2.33 -3.21 -1.26
N VAL A 98 -3.12 -2.93 -2.30
CA VAL A 98 -2.67 -2.83 -3.69
C VAL A 98 -3.09 -1.50 -4.26
N ALA A 99 -2.19 -0.85 -4.99
CA ALA A 99 -2.48 0.35 -5.78
C ALA A 99 -2.12 0.08 -7.25
N VAL A 100 -3.01 0.44 -8.16
CA VAL A 100 -2.81 0.26 -9.61
C VAL A 100 -3.10 1.54 -10.36
N ALA A 101 -2.47 1.69 -11.54
CA ALA A 101 -2.76 2.79 -12.44
C ALA A 101 -4.15 2.63 -13.04
N GLY A 102 -4.99 3.63 -12.86
CA GLY A 102 -6.27 3.79 -13.57
C GLY A 102 -6.15 4.76 -14.74
N ALA A 103 -7.28 5.01 -15.43
CA ALA A 103 -7.35 5.99 -16.51
C ALA A 103 -7.18 7.43 -15.97
N GLU A 104 -6.75 8.36 -16.83
CA GLU A 104 -6.72 9.81 -16.57
C GLU A 104 -6.04 10.21 -15.25
N HIS A 105 -4.89 9.62 -14.93
CA HIS A 105 -4.17 9.83 -13.67
C HIS A 105 -4.88 9.28 -12.43
N ALA A 106 -5.92 8.49 -12.58
CA ALA A 106 -6.51 7.77 -11.47
C ALA A 106 -5.49 6.80 -10.87
N CYS A 107 -5.55 6.65 -9.57
CA CYS A 107 -4.93 5.59 -8.82
C CYS A 107 -6.06 4.83 -8.14
N GLU A 108 -6.22 3.58 -8.48
CA GLU A 108 -7.21 2.70 -7.89
C GLU A 108 -6.55 1.84 -6.82
N ILE A 109 -7.22 1.71 -5.68
CA ILE A 109 -6.67 1.05 -4.50
C ILE A 109 -7.68 0.01 -4.01
N ALA A 110 -7.18 -1.19 -3.69
CA ALA A 110 -7.94 -2.21 -3.01
C ALA A 110 -7.14 -2.77 -1.82
N TRP A 111 -7.86 -3.25 -0.79
CA TRP A 111 -7.22 -3.81 0.39
C TRP A 111 -8.09 -4.85 1.10
N VAL A 112 -7.42 -5.69 1.88
CA VAL A 112 -7.96 -6.53 2.95
C VAL A 112 -7.06 -6.44 4.16
N GLY A 113 -7.65 -6.35 5.36
CA GLY A 113 -6.91 -6.19 6.61
C GLY A 113 -6.61 -4.74 6.94
N ASP A 114 -5.47 -4.48 7.58
CA ASP A 114 -5.08 -3.22 8.17
C ASP A 114 -3.79 -2.61 7.60
N CYS A 115 -3.27 -3.15 6.50
CA CYS A 115 -2.33 -2.40 5.66
C CYS A 115 -3.02 -1.15 5.10
N ARG A 116 -2.34 -0.01 5.16
CA ARG A 116 -2.96 1.27 4.80
C ARG A 116 -2.35 1.92 3.57
N ALA A 117 -3.20 2.67 2.87
CA ALA A 117 -2.80 3.64 1.85
C ALA A 117 -3.09 5.06 2.32
N TYR A 118 -2.15 5.98 2.05
CA TYR A 118 -2.28 7.42 2.32
C TYR A 118 -1.89 8.20 1.08
N LEU A 119 -2.58 9.32 0.85
CA LEU A 119 -2.18 10.33 -0.14
C LEU A 119 -1.72 11.58 0.59
N TRP A 120 -0.49 12.00 0.34
CA TRP A 120 0.00 13.34 0.67
C TRP A 120 0.00 14.19 -0.59
N ALA A 121 -0.85 15.19 -0.61
CA ALA A 121 -0.98 16.16 -1.70
C ALA A 121 -1.49 17.49 -1.13
N ASP A 122 -1.12 18.60 -1.76
CA ASP A 122 -1.56 19.96 -1.39
C ASP A 122 -1.37 20.28 0.10
N GLY A 123 -0.26 19.78 0.69
CA GLY A 123 0.07 19.98 2.10
C GLY A 123 -0.77 19.19 3.09
N ALA A 124 -1.64 18.28 2.63
CA ALA A 124 -2.49 17.44 3.47
C ALA A 124 -2.17 15.94 3.34
N LEU A 125 -2.22 15.23 4.45
CA LEU A 125 -2.16 13.76 4.48
C LEU A 125 -3.56 13.21 4.68
N ARG A 126 -4.02 12.37 3.75
CA ARG A 126 -5.32 11.71 3.80
C ARG A 126 -5.15 10.20 3.79
N GLN A 127 -5.71 9.51 4.78
CA GLN A 127 -5.85 8.05 4.75
C GLN A 127 -6.92 7.68 3.73
N LEU A 128 -6.65 6.68 2.92
CA LEU A 128 -7.50 6.24 1.81
C LEU A 128 -8.21 4.91 2.10
N THR A 129 -7.69 4.12 3.02
CA THR A 129 -8.21 2.81 3.43
C THR A 129 -8.92 2.89 4.77
N GLU A 130 -9.83 1.97 5.03
CA GLU A 130 -10.40 1.73 6.35
C GLU A 130 -10.02 0.32 6.79
N ASP A 131 -9.48 0.18 8.01
CA ASP A 131 -8.96 -1.11 8.48
C ASP A 131 -10.06 -2.15 8.63
N HIS A 132 -9.83 -3.35 8.16
CA HIS A 132 -10.68 -4.50 8.45
C HIS A 132 -10.25 -5.13 9.77
N THR A 133 -10.54 -4.43 10.88
CA THR A 133 -10.24 -4.88 12.24
C THR A 133 -11.50 -4.96 13.08
N LEU A 134 -11.42 -5.75 14.15
CA LEU A 134 -12.51 -5.89 15.09
C LEU A 134 -12.86 -4.55 15.75
N ALA A 135 -11.86 -3.70 16.01
CA ALA A 135 -12.06 -2.35 16.53
C ALA A 135 -12.92 -1.48 15.62
N VAL A 136 -12.66 -1.50 14.31
CA VAL A 136 -13.46 -0.76 13.32
C VAL A 136 -14.85 -1.36 13.21
N TYR A 137 -14.96 -2.68 13.16
CA TYR A 137 -16.25 -3.37 13.12
C TYR A 137 -17.16 -3.00 14.31
N PHE A 138 -16.62 -2.90 15.53
CA PHE A 138 -17.36 -2.50 16.72
C PHE A 138 -17.70 -1.01 16.70
N ARG A 139 -16.73 -0.16 16.32
CA ARG A 139 -16.91 1.30 16.26
C ARG A 139 -18.01 1.70 15.28
N THR A 140 -18.07 1.11 14.11
CA THR A 140 -19.09 1.41 13.08
C THR A 140 -20.50 0.98 13.50
N ARG A 141 -20.62 0.12 14.53
CA ARG A 141 -21.89 -0.33 15.09
C ARG A 141 -22.22 0.31 16.44
N ASN A 142 -21.44 1.34 16.84
CA ASN A 142 -21.56 1.99 18.14
C ASN A 142 -21.45 1.01 19.33
N LEU A 143 -20.65 -0.06 19.16
CA LEU A 143 -20.35 -1.03 20.20
C LEU A 143 -19.07 -0.66 20.95
N PRO A 144 -18.92 -1.02 22.22
CA PRO A 144 -17.71 -0.74 22.99
C PRO A 144 -16.48 -1.41 22.37
N VAL A 145 -15.41 -0.64 22.18
CA VAL A 145 -14.11 -1.15 21.75
C VAL A 145 -13.22 -1.40 22.95
N THR A 146 -12.60 -2.55 23.03
CA THR A 146 -11.65 -2.91 24.08
C THR A 146 -10.19 -2.93 23.54
N PRO A 147 -9.18 -2.76 24.41
CA PRO A 147 -7.79 -2.84 24.00
C PRO A 147 -7.46 -4.14 23.24
N GLY A 148 -6.63 -4.02 22.19
CA GLY A 148 -6.22 -5.16 21.36
C GLY A 148 -7.14 -5.48 20.18
N MET A 149 -8.37 -4.98 20.12
CA MET A 149 -9.26 -5.21 18.98
C MET A 149 -8.76 -4.61 17.67
N ASP A 150 -7.88 -3.64 17.71
CA ASP A 150 -7.22 -3.03 16.57
C ASP A 150 -6.10 -3.90 15.94
N HIS A 151 -5.69 -4.97 16.66
CA HIS A 151 -4.77 -5.99 16.14
C HIS A 151 -5.49 -7.26 15.67
N VAL A 152 -6.82 -7.34 15.78
CA VAL A 152 -7.61 -8.48 15.33
C VAL A 152 -8.20 -8.17 13.96
N VAL A 153 -7.57 -8.67 12.91
CA VAL A 153 -8.08 -8.52 11.54
C VAL A 153 -9.34 -9.36 11.32
N THR A 154 -10.31 -8.79 10.61
CA THR A 154 -11.59 -9.46 10.29
C THR A 154 -11.64 -9.98 8.86
N THR A 155 -10.74 -9.54 8.00
CA THR A 155 -10.62 -9.96 6.60
C THR A 155 -9.15 -10.01 6.21
N SER A 156 -8.70 -11.15 5.74
CA SER A 156 -7.35 -11.42 5.24
C SER A 156 -7.39 -11.81 3.76
N VAL A 157 -6.24 -12.08 3.16
CA VAL A 157 -6.19 -12.54 1.76
C VAL A 157 -6.93 -13.86 1.59
N ARG A 158 -6.76 -14.84 2.50
CA ARG A 158 -7.45 -16.13 2.40
C ARG A 158 -8.97 -16.05 2.57
N THR A 159 -9.43 -15.09 3.36
CA THR A 159 -10.85 -14.87 3.62
C THR A 159 -11.49 -13.80 2.72
N ALA A 160 -10.72 -13.26 1.78
CA ALA A 160 -11.19 -12.22 0.88
C ALA A 160 -12.34 -12.72 -0.02
N GLU A 161 -13.50 -12.08 0.12
CA GLU A 161 -14.62 -12.23 -0.80
C GLU A 161 -14.83 -10.90 -1.53
N PRO A 162 -15.34 -10.89 -2.77
CA PRO A 162 -15.50 -9.66 -3.55
C PRO A 162 -16.24 -8.54 -2.81
N ALA A 163 -17.20 -8.89 -1.95
CA ALA A 163 -17.98 -7.94 -1.16
C ALA A 163 -17.21 -7.40 0.06
N LEU A 164 -16.17 -8.08 0.52
CA LEU A 164 -15.37 -7.72 1.69
C LEU A 164 -14.08 -6.98 1.32
N ILE A 165 -13.74 -6.91 0.03
CA ILE A 165 -12.57 -6.17 -0.44
C ILE A 165 -12.88 -4.68 -0.43
N GLY A 166 -12.13 -3.94 0.39
CA GLY A 166 -12.16 -2.48 0.39
C GLY A 166 -11.62 -1.93 -0.93
N ARG A 167 -12.23 -0.84 -1.40
CA ARG A 167 -11.75 -0.15 -2.60
C ARG A 167 -11.98 1.33 -2.53
N THR A 168 -11.07 2.08 -3.13
CA THR A 168 -11.21 3.52 -3.34
C THR A 168 -10.44 3.94 -4.59
N GLN A 169 -10.72 5.13 -5.07
CA GLN A 169 -10.04 5.75 -6.19
C GLN A 169 -9.64 7.16 -5.83
N VAL A 170 -8.45 7.58 -6.23
CA VAL A 170 -7.96 8.94 -6.07
C VAL A 170 -7.31 9.40 -7.38
N THR A 171 -7.28 10.71 -7.59
CA THR A 171 -6.48 11.29 -8.67
C THR A 171 -5.07 11.58 -8.13
N LEU A 172 -4.06 10.95 -8.74
CA LEU A 172 -2.66 11.17 -8.44
C LEU A 172 -2.01 11.96 -9.59
N ARG A 173 -2.26 13.27 -9.65
CA ARG A 173 -1.62 14.18 -10.62
C ARG A 173 -0.23 14.60 -10.14
N THR A 174 -0.15 15.01 -8.89
CA THR A 174 1.06 15.37 -8.17
C THR A 174 0.92 14.92 -6.73
N GLY A 175 2.04 14.63 -6.07
CA GLY A 175 2.05 14.22 -4.66
C GLY A 175 2.62 12.83 -4.45
N ARG A 176 2.41 12.29 -3.25
CA ARG A 176 2.94 11.02 -2.76
C ARG A 176 1.84 10.08 -2.35
N LEU A 177 1.86 8.87 -2.88
CA LEU A 177 1.11 7.76 -2.36
C LEU A 177 2.03 6.95 -1.44
N LEU A 178 1.59 6.71 -0.20
CA LEU A 178 2.24 5.81 0.75
C LEU A 178 1.37 4.58 0.92
N LEU A 179 1.96 3.39 0.76
CA LEU A 179 1.42 2.12 1.23
C LEU A 179 2.29 1.64 2.39
N CYS A 180 1.69 1.16 3.49
CA CYS A 180 2.47 0.71 4.63
C CYS A 180 1.75 -0.35 5.48
N THR A 181 2.54 -1.14 6.21
CA THR A 181 2.07 -2.07 7.22
C THR A 181 1.80 -1.36 8.55
N ASP A 182 1.20 -2.06 9.48
CA ASP A 182 0.79 -1.55 10.77
C ASP A 182 1.97 -1.16 11.67
N GLY A 183 3.12 -1.81 11.53
CA GLY A 183 4.34 -1.42 12.24
C GLY A 183 4.78 0.02 11.96
N VAL A 184 4.40 0.58 10.81
CA VAL A 184 4.60 2.00 10.50
C VAL A 184 3.48 2.86 11.08
N HIS A 185 2.23 2.63 10.66
CA HIS A 185 1.15 3.57 10.94
C HIS A 185 0.56 3.47 12.37
N LYS A 186 0.71 2.33 13.06
CA LYS A 186 0.34 2.21 14.48
C LYS A 186 1.42 2.80 15.40
N THR A 187 2.67 2.84 14.92
CA THR A 187 3.79 3.41 15.67
C THR A 187 3.93 4.91 15.44
N LEU A 188 3.73 5.39 14.20
CA LEU A 188 3.89 6.80 13.86
C LEU A 188 2.55 7.55 13.88
N PRO A 189 2.40 8.62 14.69
CA PRO A 189 1.25 9.51 14.59
C PRO A 189 1.13 10.14 13.20
N ALA A 190 -0.10 10.41 12.74
CA ALA A 190 -0.37 11.00 11.42
C ALA A 190 0.42 12.29 11.14
N ALA A 191 0.64 13.13 12.16
CA ALA A 191 1.47 14.32 12.04
C ALA A 191 2.93 14.00 11.71
N ARG A 192 3.46 12.87 12.21
CA ARG A 192 4.81 12.43 11.93
C ARG A 192 4.93 11.86 10.52
N LEU A 193 3.97 11.02 10.10
CA LEU A 193 3.86 10.52 8.72
C LEU A 193 3.86 11.69 7.73
N ARG A 194 2.96 12.66 7.96
CA ARG A 194 2.88 13.88 7.13
C ARG A 194 4.22 14.60 7.05
N SER A 195 4.83 14.88 8.19
CA SER A 195 6.08 15.64 8.26
C SER A 195 7.24 14.94 7.52
N ILE A 196 7.31 13.61 7.55
CA ILE A 196 8.31 12.86 6.80
C ILE A 196 8.04 12.94 5.30
N LEU A 197 6.80 12.65 4.88
CA LEU A 197 6.42 12.71 3.47
C LEU A 197 6.59 14.10 2.85
N GLU A 198 6.36 15.16 3.62
CA GLU A 198 6.53 16.54 3.20
C GLU A 198 8.00 16.90 2.97
N ARG A 199 8.93 16.44 3.82
CA ARG A 199 10.33 16.86 3.81
C ARG A 199 11.26 15.99 2.99
N ALA A 200 10.92 14.73 2.81
CA ALA A 200 11.76 13.79 2.08
C ALA A 200 11.92 14.24 0.62
N ALA A 201 13.17 14.28 0.14
CA ALA A 201 13.46 14.74 -1.22
C ALA A 201 13.07 13.69 -2.28
N THR A 202 13.17 12.42 -1.93
CA THR A 202 12.91 11.28 -2.82
C THR A 202 12.01 10.23 -2.14
N PRO A 203 11.38 9.32 -2.90
CA PRO A 203 10.73 8.14 -2.33
C PRO A 203 11.66 7.32 -1.43
N ALA A 204 12.92 7.13 -1.84
CA ALA A 204 13.92 6.39 -1.06
C ALA A 204 14.16 7.03 0.32
N ASP A 205 14.34 8.36 0.37
CA ASP A 205 14.47 9.08 1.63
C ASP A 205 13.21 8.92 2.50
N ALA A 206 12.03 9.02 1.87
CA ALA A 206 10.76 8.92 2.58
C ALA A 206 10.58 7.55 3.24
N VAL A 207 10.80 6.45 2.51
CA VAL A 207 10.62 5.09 3.06
C VAL A 207 11.65 4.77 4.13
N ALA A 208 12.90 5.20 3.94
CA ALA A 208 13.96 5.03 4.95
C ALA A 208 13.59 5.78 6.25
N ASP A 209 13.21 7.06 6.14
CA ASP A 209 12.85 7.88 7.30
C ASP A 209 11.60 7.35 8.03
N LEU A 210 10.60 6.81 7.31
CA LEU A 210 9.40 6.23 7.89
C LEU A 210 9.72 4.99 8.73
N VAL A 211 10.44 4.03 8.15
CA VAL A 211 10.81 2.77 8.81
C VAL A 211 11.74 3.02 9.98
N ASP A 212 12.77 3.86 9.80
CA ASP A 212 13.69 4.25 10.85
C ASP A 212 12.99 4.98 12.01
N ALA A 213 12.04 5.88 11.71
CA ALA A 213 11.29 6.59 12.74
C ALA A 213 10.40 5.64 13.53
N ALA A 214 9.76 4.65 12.89
CA ALA A 214 8.97 3.64 13.57
C ALA A 214 9.84 2.85 14.57
N HIS A 215 11.01 2.39 14.16
CA HIS A 215 11.92 1.68 15.06
C HIS A 215 12.46 2.57 16.19
N ARG A 216 12.86 3.82 15.90
CA ARG A 216 13.32 4.76 16.94
C ARG A 216 12.26 5.10 17.98
N LEU A 217 10.98 5.03 17.63
CA LEU A 217 9.87 5.21 18.58
C LEU A 217 9.51 3.92 19.33
N GLY A 218 10.29 2.86 19.16
CA GLY A 218 10.13 1.61 19.90
C GLY A 218 9.11 0.65 19.27
N GLY A 219 8.86 0.77 17.96
CA GLY A 219 8.02 -0.19 17.24
C GLY A 219 8.44 -1.63 17.49
N GLN A 220 7.49 -2.48 17.83
CA GLN A 220 7.71 -3.88 18.20
C GLN A 220 7.40 -4.85 17.06
N ASP A 221 7.07 -4.32 15.89
CA ASP A 221 6.71 -5.11 14.71
C ASP A 221 7.67 -4.96 13.54
N ASN A 222 7.47 -5.79 12.52
CA ASN A 222 8.01 -5.51 11.20
C ASN A 222 7.46 -4.16 10.74
N ALA A 223 8.26 -3.38 10.05
CA ALA A 223 7.86 -2.07 9.57
C ALA A 223 8.20 -1.93 8.09
N THR A 224 7.17 -1.74 7.26
CA THR A 224 7.32 -1.69 5.81
C THR A 224 6.58 -0.50 5.23
N ALA A 225 7.26 0.25 4.38
CA ALA A 225 6.72 1.38 3.65
C ALA A 225 7.11 1.30 2.17
N LEU A 226 6.17 1.66 1.29
CA LEU A 226 6.37 1.87 -0.14
C LEU A 226 5.81 3.24 -0.49
N VAL A 227 6.63 4.09 -1.11
CA VAL A 227 6.23 5.44 -1.53
C VAL A 227 6.32 5.57 -3.04
N VAL A 228 5.28 6.13 -3.63
CA VAL A 228 5.19 6.45 -5.06
C VAL A 228 5.03 7.96 -5.19
N ASP A 229 5.98 8.59 -5.85
CA ASP A 229 5.92 10.01 -6.22
C ASP A 229 5.43 10.16 -7.65
N ARG A 230 4.52 11.11 -7.84
CA ARG A 230 4.20 11.63 -9.15
C ARG A 230 4.49 13.11 -9.21
N THR A 231 5.32 13.50 -10.17
CA THR A 231 5.62 14.91 -10.44
C THR A 231 4.78 15.41 -11.61
N ALA A 232 4.44 16.70 -11.61
CA ALA A 232 3.78 17.33 -12.75
C ALA A 232 4.64 17.18 -14.01
N ASP A 233 4.00 17.00 -15.15
CA ASP A 233 4.68 17.04 -16.44
C ASP A 233 5.28 18.42 -16.67
N HIS A 234 6.61 18.49 -16.78
CA HIS A 234 7.32 19.70 -17.21
C HIS A 234 7.31 19.78 -18.75
N ALA A 235 6.12 19.67 -19.34
CA ALA A 235 5.96 19.89 -20.77
C ALA A 235 4.97 21.03 -20.99
N ALA A 236 5.48 22.22 -21.23
CA ALA A 236 4.95 23.31 -21.99
C ALA A 236 5.31 24.70 -21.42
N ASN A 237 6.60 25.02 -21.29
CA ASN A 237 7.00 26.44 -21.25
C ASN A 237 8.31 26.68 -22.02
N SER A 238 8.45 26.05 -23.20
CA SER A 238 9.58 26.31 -24.11
C SER A 238 9.10 26.62 -25.54
N SER A 239 8.08 27.49 -25.66
CA SER A 239 7.75 28.08 -26.96
C SER A 239 7.04 29.41 -26.76
N ALA A 240 7.76 30.38 -26.16
CA ALA A 240 7.48 31.82 -26.31
C ALA A 240 8.77 32.58 -26.00
N ALA A 241 9.68 32.64 -26.97
CA ALA A 241 10.73 33.64 -27.09
C ALA A 241 11.00 33.86 -28.58
#